data_e683a20791d613019ad957ac433cd8d6
#
_entry.id   e683a20791d613019ad957ac433cd8d6
#
_cell.length_a   1.000
_cell.length_b   1.000
_cell.length_c   1.000
_cell.angle_alpha   90.00
_cell.angle_beta   90.00
_cell.angle_gamma   90.00
#
_symmetry.space_group_name_H-M   'P 1'
#
loop_
_entity.id
_entity.type
_entity.pdbx_description
1 polymer ?
#
loop_
_entity_poly.entity_id
_entity_poly.type
_entity_poly.pdbx_seq_one_letter_code
_entity_poly.pdbx_strand_id
1 'polypeptide(L)'
;MINKEKKEQLIEEFKVHDTDTGSTEVQVAILTTRIREITDHMRIHKKDFHSRRGLLIMVGKRRKLLQYLKDRNFNRYQTLIQRLGLRH
;
A
#
# COMPACT_ATOMS: atom_id res chain seq x y z
N MET A 1 7.32 1.30 12.32
CA MET A 1 6.83 1.27 10.94
C MET A 1 6.33 2.65 10.54
N ILE A 2 5.28 2.76 9.71
CA ILE A 2 4.76 4.07 9.29
C ILE A 2 4.39 4.92 10.49
N ASN A 3 4.94 6.13 10.60
CA ASN A 3 4.57 7.06 11.64
C ASN A 3 3.32 7.86 11.22
N LYS A 4 2.75 8.61 12.17
CA LYS A 4 1.53 9.38 11.95
C LYS A 4 1.70 10.41 10.83
N GLU A 5 2.82 11.12 10.81
CA GLU A 5 3.08 12.16 9.80
C GLU A 5 3.14 11.57 8.41
N LYS A 6 3.82 10.45 8.23
CA LYS A 6 3.93 9.79 6.93
C LYS A 6 2.57 9.26 6.48
N LYS A 7 1.78 8.71 7.40
CA LYS A 7 0.43 8.25 7.09
C LYS A 7 -0.45 9.41 6.62
N GLU A 8 -0.39 10.55 7.30
CA GLU A 8 -1.13 11.74 6.91
C GLU A 8 -0.71 12.25 5.53
N GLN A 9 0.58 12.24 5.23
CA GLN A 9 1.09 12.61 3.91
C GLN A 9 0.54 11.70 2.83
N LEU A 10 0.50 10.39 3.06
CA LEU A 10 -0.03 9.43 2.11
C LEU A 10 -1.53 9.62 1.89
N ILE A 11 -2.28 9.88 2.95
CA ILE A 11 -3.72 10.16 2.84
C ILE A 11 -3.93 11.41 1.98
N GLU A 12 -3.19 12.48 2.24
CA GLU A 12 -3.31 13.73 1.49
C GLU A 12 -2.95 13.55 0.02
N GLU A 13 -1.87 12.79 -0.24
CA GLU A 13 -1.37 12.58 -1.60
C GLU A 13 -2.29 11.71 -2.45
N PHE A 14 -2.89 10.66 -1.87
CA PHE A 14 -3.66 9.67 -2.62
C PHE A 14 -5.17 9.76 -2.42
N LYS A 15 -5.66 10.67 -1.60
CA LYS A 15 -7.11 10.80 -1.39
C LYS A 15 -7.83 11.19 -2.69
N VAL A 16 -9.06 10.72 -2.82
CA VAL A 16 -9.91 11.02 -3.97
C VAL A 16 -10.79 12.26 -3.69
N HIS A 17 -11.15 12.46 -2.43
CA HIS A 17 -11.94 13.60 -1.95
C HIS A 17 -11.22 14.27 -0.79
N ASP A 18 -11.58 15.53 -0.51
CA ASP A 18 -10.98 16.29 0.59
C ASP A 18 -11.15 15.62 1.96
N THR A 19 -12.25 14.90 2.14
CA THR A 19 -12.54 14.18 3.39
C THR A 19 -12.15 12.72 3.35
N ASP A 20 -11.52 12.26 2.28
CA ASP A 20 -11.21 10.85 2.08
C ASP A 20 -9.98 10.43 2.86
N THR A 21 -10.17 9.53 3.81
CA THR A 21 -9.09 8.92 4.59
C THR A 21 -9.04 7.41 4.42
N GLY A 22 -9.99 6.82 3.69
CA GLY A 22 -10.12 5.38 3.59
C GLY A 22 -10.39 4.83 2.19
N SER A 23 -10.17 5.63 1.13
CA SER A 23 -10.36 5.12 -0.23
C SER A 23 -9.43 3.96 -0.52
N THR A 24 -9.73 3.20 -1.57
CA THR A 24 -8.89 2.10 -2.02
C THR A 24 -7.49 2.58 -2.34
N GLU A 25 -7.35 3.74 -2.99
CA GLU A 25 -6.04 4.31 -3.32
C GLU A 25 -5.22 4.62 -2.07
N VAL A 26 -5.83 5.23 -1.07
CA VAL A 26 -5.15 5.54 0.20
C VAL A 26 -4.71 4.26 0.90
N GLN A 27 -5.58 3.27 0.97
CA GLN A 27 -5.27 1.98 1.61
C GLN A 27 -4.09 1.28 0.91
N VAL A 28 -4.09 1.26 -0.42
CA VAL A 28 -3.00 0.65 -1.21
C VAL A 28 -1.70 1.42 -1.00
N ALA A 29 -1.74 2.75 -0.94
CA ALA A 29 -0.55 3.56 -0.71
C ALA A 29 0.06 3.28 0.65
N ILE A 30 -0.76 3.20 1.69
CA ILE A 30 -0.31 2.88 3.06
C ILE A 30 0.30 1.48 3.11
N LEU A 31 -0.38 0.48 2.54
CA LEU A 31 0.12 -0.89 2.49
C LEU A 31 1.45 -0.98 1.74
N THR A 32 1.57 -0.28 0.62
CA THR A 32 2.81 -0.26 -0.17
C THR A 32 3.98 0.28 0.64
N THR A 33 3.76 1.36 1.40
CA THR A 33 4.80 1.93 2.26
C THR A 33 5.21 0.96 3.35
N ARG A 34 4.24 0.33 4.02
CA ARG A 34 4.52 -0.67 5.06
C ARG A 34 5.27 -1.87 4.51
N ILE A 35 4.86 -2.35 3.32
CA ILE A 35 5.52 -3.47 2.66
C ILE A 35 6.98 -3.13 2.38
N ARG A 36 7.28 -1.93 1.89
CA ARG A 36 8.65 -1.49 1.63
C ARG A 36 9.48 -1.43 2.91
N GLU A 37 8.92 -0.91 3.99
CA GLU A 37 9.59 -0.83 5.28
C GLU A 37 9.93 -2.23 5.82
N ILE A 38 8.98 -3.16 5.77
CA ILE A 38 9.21 -4.53 6.23
C ILE A 38 10.18 -5.27 5.31
N THR A 39 10.11 -5.03 4.01
CA THR A 39 11.05 -5.63 3.06
C THR A 39 12.48 -5.20 3.39
N ASP A 40 12.70 -3.92 3.69
CA ASP A 40 14.00 -3.42 4.11
C ASP A 40 14.46 -4.03 5.43
N HIS A 41 13.55 -4.15 6.39
CA HIS A 41 13.81 -4.82 7.67
C HIS A 41 14.25 -6.28 7.44
N MET A 42 13.58 -7.00 6.55
CA MET A 42 13.87 -8.40 6.26
C MET A 42 15.23 -8.62 5.59
N ARG A 43 15.78 -7.61 4.93
CA ARG A 43 17.14 -7.69 4.35
C ARG A 43 18.19 -7.84 5.43
N ILE A 44 17.95 -7.25 6.59
CA ILE A 44 18.86 -7.28 7.74
C ILE A 44 18.52 -8.45 8.67
N HIS A 45 17.23 -8.68 8.90
CA HIS A 45 16.72 -9.68 9.83
C HIS A 45 16.07 -10.84 9.08
N LYS A 46 16.88 -11.63 8.37
CA LYS A 46 16.38 -12.69 7.46
C LYS A 46 15.58 -13.78 8.14
N LYS A 47 15.80 -14.00 9.44
CA LYS A 47 15.12 -15.05 10.20
C LYS A 47 13.95 -14.54 11.04
N ASP A 48 13.51 -13.33 10.80
CA ASP A 48 12.33 -12.77 11.47
C ASP A 48 11.06 -13.29 10.77
N PHE A 49 10.63 -14.48 11.19
CA PHE A 49 9.47 -15.14 10.59
C PHE A 49 8.17 -14.43 10.90
N HIS A 50 8.12 -13.67 11.99
CA HIS A 50 6.96 -12.91 12.38
C HIS A 50 6.69 -11.76 11.40
N SER A 51 7.73 -11.01 11.09
CA SER A 51 7.66 -9.93 10.08
C SER A 51 7.38 -10.48 8.69
N ARG A 52 7.96 -11.63 8.36
CA ARG A 52 7.72 -12.29 7.08
C ARG A 52 6.25 -12.65 6.89
N ARG A 53 5.62 -13.18 7.93
CA ARG A 53 4.19 -13.51 7.90
C ARG A 53 3.35 -12.26 7.70
N GLY A 54 3.66 -11.19 8.44
CA GLY A 54 2.99 -9.90 8.30
C GLY A 54 3.12 -9.33 6.90
N LEU A 55 4.30 -9.44 6.31
CA LEU A 55 4.55 -9.01 4.93
C LEU A 55 3.66 -9.74 3.94
N LEU A 56 3.56 -11.07 4.05
CA LEU A 56 2.73 -11.86 3.15
C LEU A 56 1.25 -11.50 3.26
N ILE A 57 0.76 -11.24 4.48
CA ILE A 57 -0.61 -10.81 4.72
C ILE A 57 -0.87 -9.47 4.03
N MET A 58 0.04 -8.50 4.18
CA MET A 58 -0.10 -7.18 3.56
C MET A 58 -0.05 -7.22 2.04
N VAL A 59 0.83 -8.04 1.49
CA VAL A 59 0.91 -8.24 0.02
C VAL A 59 -0.41 -8.82 -0.50
N GLY A 60 -0.98 -9.79 0.21
CA GLY A 60 -2.28 -10.37 -0.15
C GLY A 60 -3.40 -9.35 -0.10
N LYS A 61 -3.45 -8.52 0.94
CA LYS A 61 -4.45 -7.44 1.06
C LYS A 61 -4.32 -6.43 -0.07
N ARG A 62 -3.09 -6.01 -0.36
CA ARG A 62 -2.84 -5.05 -1.45
C ARG A 62 -3.32 -5.61 -2.78
N ARG A 63 -3.04 -6.87 -3.05
CA ARG A 63 -3.47 -7.53 -4.29
C ARG A 63 -4.99 -7.52 -4.43
N LYS A 64 -5.72 -7.83 -3.36
CA LYS A 64 -7.18 -7.80 -3.37
C LYS A 64 -7.74 -6.41 -3.61
N LEU A 65 -7.17 -5.41 -2.96
CA LEU A 65 -7.58 -4.01 -3.13
C LEU A 65 -7.32 -3.53 -4.56
N LEU A 66 -6.18 -3.87 -5.13
CA LEU A 66 -5.85 -3.51 -6.50
C LEU A 66 -6.78 -4.20 -7.50
N GLN A 67 -7.11 -5.47 -7.27
CA GLN A 67 -8.05 -6.19 -8.13
C GLN A 67 -9.44 -5.57 -8.05
N TYR A 68 -9.89 -5.21 -6.86
CA TYR A 68 -11.16 -4.53 -6.65
C TYR A 68 -11.21 -3.21 -7.42
N LEU A 69 -10.16 -2.40 -7.31
CA LEU A 69 -10.09 -1.12 -8.00
C LEU A 69 -10.06 -1.31 -9.52
N LYS A 70 -9.30 -2.28 -10.00
CA LYS A 70 -9.21 -2.60 -11.44
C LYS A 70 -10.56 -2.94 -12.02
N ASP A 71 -11.36 -3.73 -11.29
CA ASP A 71 -12.68 -4.13 -11.73
C ASP A 71 -13.69 -2.98 -11.70
N ARG A 72 -13.53 -2.05 -10.75
CA ARG A 72 -14.45 -0.94 -10.56
C ARG A 72 -14.12 0.28 -11.42
N ASN A 73 -12.83 0.59 -11.54
CA ASN A 73 -12.40 1.75 -12.31
C ASN A 73 -10.96 1.54 -12.80
N PHE A 74 -10.85 1.05 -14.03
CA PHE A 74 -9.56 0.69 -14.60
C PHE A 74 -8.61 1.89 -14.72
N ASN A 75 -9.14 3.07 -15.04
CA ASN A 75 -8.30 4.27 -15.17
C ASN A 75 -7.67 4.67 -13.84
N ARG A 76 -8.44 4.61 -12.75
CA ARG A 76 -7.92 4.86 -11.40
C ARG A 76 -6.87 3.83 -11.02
N TYR A 77 -7.10 2.57 -11.36
CA TYR A 77 -6.14 1.49 -11.11
C TYR A 77 -4.82 1.77 -11.84
N GLN A 78 -4.86 2.09 -13.13
CA GLN A 78 -3.66 2.38 -13.91
C GLN A 78 -2.90 3.58 -13.36
N THR A 79 -3.60 4.66 -13.02
CA THR A 79 -2.98 5.84 -12.43
C THR A 79 -2.27 5.50 -11.13
N LEU A 80 -2.92 4.70 -10.29
CA LEU A 80 -2.36 4.33 -8.99
C LEU A 80 -1.10 3.49 -9.13
N ILE A 81 -1.11 2.46 -9.97
CA ILE A 81 0.07 1.61 -10.13
C ILE A 81 1.24 2.36 -10.74
N GLN A 82 0.98 3.33 -11.61
CA GLN A 82 2.04 4.20 -12.14
C GLN A 82 2.64 5.07 -11.05
N ARG A 83 1.81 5.70 -10.23
CA ARG A 83 2.25 6.57 -9.14
C ARG A 83 3.06 5.81 -8.10
N LEU A 84 2.70 4.56 -7.82
CA LEU A 84 3.38 3.72 -6.82
C LEU A 84 4.53 2.90 -7.40
N GLY A 85 4.71 2.92 -8.73
CA GLY A 85 5.75 2.13 -9.38
C GLY A 85 5.49 0.63 -9.31
N LEU A 86 4.24 0.21 -9.29
CA LEU A 86 3.84 -1.19 -9.26
C LEU A 86 3.67 -1.73 -10.69
N ARG A 87 3.84 -3.03 -10.86
CA ARG A 87 3.75 -3.65 -12.19
C ARG A 87 2.31 -3.96 -12.62
N HIS A 88 1.40 -4.09 -11.68
CA HIS A 88 0.01 -4.42 -12.01
C HIS A 88 -0.92 -4.22 -10.85
#